data_23ac50a6f9dc63de7a124c490c18f34f
#
_entry.id   23ac50a6f9dc63de7a124c490c18f34f
#
_cell.length_a   1.000
_cell.length_b   1.000
_cell.length_c   1.000
_cell.angle_alpha   90.00
_cell.angle_beta   90.00
_cell.angle_gamma   90.00
#
_symmetry.space_group_name_H-M   'P 1'
#
loop_
_entity.id
_entity.type
_entity.pdbx_description
1 polymer ?
#
loop_
_entity_poly.entity_id
_entity_poly.type
_entity_poly.pdbx_seq_one_letter_code
_entity_poly.pdbx_strand_id
1 'polypeptide(L)'
;MKVARLYDYLDVRIEEEPVPSVGPRDALVRLRACGICSGDVVPWYIRKKAPLVFGHEPVGEIVDLGKEVEHHWRIGQRVFVHHHAPCLTCRACRRGEFVQCDTWKRSRLVPGGMAEYFLVPDGNLRVDTLPLPDSLGDDAGALVEPLACVVKSLHRAGDVTDASVLIIGLGVMGLLHVLLARHFAARQILAADLIPARCVRARALGADVVIDAGNGDVREQVLSATGGDGAEIVIAGPATVDAIELALTCAARGGTVVQFMGTEPNARLSLSTHDYYFRELRLVPSYSCGPRDTRAALELLSGGVVRAAHVVTHRFPLAQAGEAYRVAAEDKSAIKTLVIGEGSPLPN
;
A
#
# COMPACT_ATOMS: atom_id res chain seq x y z
N MET A 1 19.45 -12.92 15.66
CA MET A 1 19.14 -12.11 14.50
C MET A 1 18.66 -10.73 14.90
N LYS A 2 18.99 -9.70 14.12
CA LYS A 2 18.48 -8.34 14.36
C LYS A 2 17.04 -8.21 13.90
N VAL A 3 16.24 -7.46 14.69
CA VAL A 3 14.87 -7.10 14.38
C VAL A 3 14.67 -5.61 14.64
N ALA A 4 13.79 -4.95 13.88
CA ALA A 4 13.36 -3.59 14.15
C ALA A 4 12.00 -3.63 14.86
N ARG A 5 11.97 -3.26 16.13
CA ARG A 5 10.76 -3.22 16.97
C ARG A 5 10.27 -1.80 17.15
N LEU A 6 9.02 -1.57 16.78
CA LEU A 6 8.31 -0.32 16.95
C LEU A 6 7.58 -0.33 18.29
N TYR A 7 7.95 0.59 19.19
CA TYR A 7 7.39 0.72 20.54
C TYR A 7 6.32 1.81 20.64
N ASP A 8 6.49 2.89 19.90
CA ASP A 8 5.54 3.99 19.75
C ASP A 8 5.86 4.73 18.44
N TYR A 9 5.06 5.71 18.08
CA TYR A 9 5.36 6.62 16.99
C TYR A 9 6.76 7.25 17.15
N LEU A 10 7.61 7.10 16.16
CA LEU A 10 9.02 7.49 16.14
C LEU A 10 9.96 6.75 17.12
N ASP A 11 9.50 5.75 17.85
CA ASP A 11 10.34 4.91 18.72
C ASP A 11 10.51 3.51 18.11
N VAL A 12 11.48 3.41 17.19
CA VAL A 12 11.91 2.13 16.60
C VAL A 12 13.29 1.78 17.13
N ARG A 13 13.44 0.57 17.67
CA ARG A 13 14.69 0.06 18.26
C ARG A 13 15.15 -1.18 17.51
N ILE A 14 16.47 -1.32 17.38
CA ILE A 14 17.09 -2.55 16.88
C ILE A 14 17.38 -3.45 18.08
N GLU A 15 16.87 -4.66 18.03
CA GLU A 15 16.99 -5.66 19.09
C GLU A 15 17.51 -6.99 18.50
N GLU A 16 17.98 -7.86 19.37
CA GLU A 16 18.37 -9.22 18.99
C GLU A 16 17.33 -10.22 19.49
N GLU A 17 16.88 -11.07 18.58
CA GLU A 17 15.97 -12.18 18.86
C GLU A 17 16.55 -13.50 18.30
N PRO A 18 16.16 -14.66 18.84
CA PRO A 18 16.48 -15.94 18.22
C PRO A 18 15.85 -16.02 16.83
N VAL A 19 16.52 -16.71 15.90
CA VAL A 19 15.92 -17.03 14.60
C VAL A 19 14.73 -17.97 14.83
N PRO A 20 13.56 -17.73 14.22
CA PRO A 20 12.40 -18.61 14.38
C PRO A 20 12.70 -20.03 13.90
N SER A 21 12.24 -21.03 14.63
CA SER A 21 12.31 -22.43 14.21
C SER A 21 11.27 -22.73 13.13
N VAL A 22 11.69 -23.48 12.10
CA VAL A 22 10.83 -23.83 10.97
C VAL A 22 9.95 -25.03 11.33
N GLY A 23 8.64 -24.83 11.27
CA GLY A 23 7.65 -25.90 11.41
C GLY A 23 7.57 -26.79 10.16
N PRO A 24 6.89 -27.94 10.23
CA PRO A 24 6.88 -28.91 9.13
C PRO A 24 6.39 -28.34 7.79
N ARG A 25 5.54 -27.33 7.79
CA ARG A 25 4.92 -26.72 6.58
C ARG A 25 5.24 -25.25 6.39
N ASP A 26 6.17 -24.72 7.18
CA ASP A 26 6.55 -23.32 7.15
C ASP A 26 7.80 -23.10 6.29
N ALA A 27 8.09 -21.85 5.97
CA ALA A 27 9.34 -21.45 5.34
C ALA A 27 10.05 -20.37 6.16
N LEU A 28 11.37 -20.40 6.22
CA LEU A 28 12.18 -19.31 6.75
C LEU A 28 12.69 -18.47 5.58
N VAL A 29 12.47 -17.17 5.66
CA VAL A 29 12.85 -16.22 4.61
C VAL A 29 13.84 -15.22 5.19
N ARG A 30 14.96 -15.01 4.48
CA ARG A 30 15.92 -13.95 4.75
C ARG A 30 15.44 -12.68 4.07
N LEU A 31 15.40 -11.57 4.82
CA LEU A 31 15.00 -10.26 4.30
C LEU A 31 15.94 -9.79 3.18
N ARG A 32 15.35 -9.32 2.08
CA ARG A 32 16.04 -8.61 0.99
C ARG A 32 15.64 -7.13 0.99
N ALA A 33 14.35 -6.83 1.02
CA ALA A 33 13.81 -5.49 1.15
C ALA A 33 12.43 -5.52 1.83
N CYS A 34 12.11 -4.48 2.59
CA CYS A 34 10.76 -4.27 3.12
C CYS A 34 10.40 -2.79 3.08
N GLY A 35 9.23 -2.46 2.57
CA GLY A 35 8.74 -1.09 2.55
C GLY A 35 8.22 -0.63 3.92
N ILE A 36 8.35 0.67 4.19
CA ILE A 36 7.62 1.32 5.29
C ILE A 36 6.29 1.83 4.71
N CYS A 37 5.19 1.35 5.25
CA CYS A 37 3.85 1.72 4.82
C CYS A 37 3.46 3.10 5.36
N SER A 38 2.67 3.85 4.59
CA SER A 38 2.08 5.11 5.08
C SER A 38 1.19 4.89 6.32
N GLY A 39 0.61 3.70 6.49
CA GLY A 39 -0.15 3.33 7.68
C GLY A 39 0.73 3.16 8.92
N ASP A 40 1.97 2.71 8.76
CA ASP A 40 2.89 2.51 9.89
C ASP A 40 3.38 3.84 10.51
N VAL A 41 3.19 4.97 9.81
CA VAL A 41 3.54 6.30 10.29
C VAL A 41 2.32 7.13 10.72
N VAL A 42 1.17 6.49 10.94
CA VAL A 42 -0.04 7.12 11.50
C VAL A 42 -0.06 6.92 13.02
N PRO A 43 0.10 7.99 13.85
CA PRO A 43 0.34 7.84 15.28
C PRO A 43 -0.72 7.03 16.03
N TRP A 44 -2.03 7.33 15.82
CA TRP A 44 -3.11 6.61 16.50
C TRP A 44 -3.16 5.12 16.13
N TYR A 45 -2.85 4.80 14.88
CA TYR A 45 -2.90 3.44 14.39
C TYR A 45 -1.76 2.57 14.94
N ILE A 46 -0.57 3.16 15.06
CA ILE A 46 0.60 2.48 15.61
C ILE A 46 0.45 2.30 17.13
N ARG A 47 0.03 3.31 17.88
CA ARG A 47 -0.17 3.18 19.31
C ARG A 47 -1.17 2.09 19.72
N LYS A 48 -2.10 1.77 18.83
CA LYS A 48 -3.03 0.65 19.02
C LYS A 48 -2.36 -0.72 18.86
N LYS A 49 -1.27 -0.82 18.09
CA LYS A 49 -0.62 -2.08 17.72
C LYS A 49 0.67 -2.34 18.47
N ALA A 50 1.42 -1.30 18.79
CA ALA A 50 2.73 -1.40 19.43
C ALA A 50 2.64 -2.01 20.84
N PRO A 51 3.70 -2.70 21.34
CA PRO A 51 4.95 -2.96 20.64
C PRO A 51 4.85 -4.12 19.63
N LEU A 52 5.57 -4.02 18.50
CA LEU A 52 5.64 -5.10 17.48
C LEU A 52 6.91 -5.00 16.62
N VAL A 53 7.39 -6.13 16.11
CA VAL A 53 8.29 -6.11 14.94
C VAL A 53 7.41 -5.83 13.73
N PHE A 54 7.60 -4.67 13.13
CA PHE A 54 6.73 -4.18 12.06
C PHE A 54 7.18 -4.64 10.67
N GLY A 55 6.65 -4.06 9.61
CA GLY A 55 6.94 -4.39 8.22
C GLY A 55 6.02 -5.46 7.66
N HIS A 56 5.22 -5.07 6.68
CA HIS A 56 4.23 -5.93 6.04
C HIS A 56 4.32 -5.92 4.51
N GLU A 57 5.40 -5.36 3.98
CA GLU A 57 5.73 -5.31 2.55
C GLU A 57 7.07 -6.04 2.25
N PRO A 58 7.35 -7.22 2.86
CA PRO A 58 8.66 -7.83 2.73
C PRO A 58 8.82 -8.60 1.43
N VAL A 59 10.04 -8.53 0.92
CA VAL A 59 10.63 -9.41 -0.08
C VAL A 59 11.82 -10.11 0.54
N GLY A 60 11.99 -11.38 0.26
CA GLY A 60 13.11 -12.13 0.79
C GLY A 60 13.50 -13.32 -0.07
N GLU A 61 14.45 -14.08 0.45
CA GLU A 61 14.95 -15.30 -0.13
C GLU A 61 14.69 -16.46 0.82
N ILE A 62 14.06 -17.51 0.35
CA ILE A 62 13.83 -18.73 1.14
C ILE A 62 15.18 -19.35 1.51
N VAL A 63 15.46 -19.52 2.81
CA VAL A 63 16.70 -20.07 3.33
C VAL A 63 16.52 -21.42 4.03
N ASP A 64 15.27 -21.73 4.44
CA ASP A 64 14.94 -23.04 5.02
C ASP A 64 13.46 -23.37 4.76
N LEU A 65 13.15 -24.66 4.66
CA LEU A 65 11.81 -25.17 4.35
C LEU A 65 11.47 -26.35 5.25
N GLY A 66 10.27 -26.34 5.77
CA GLY A 66 9.70 -27.49 6.48
C GLY A 66 9.59 -28.74 5.59
N LYS A 67 9.70 -29.92 6.20
CA LYS A 67 9.76 -31.20 5.49
C LYS A 67 8.47 -31.55 4.72
N GLU A 68 7.35 -30.92 5.06
CA GLU A 68 6.03 -31.13 4.44
C GLU A 68 5.64 -29.97 3.50
N VAL A 69 6.58 -29.04 3.22
CA VAL A 69 6.34 -27.96 2.25
C VAL A 69 6.25 -28.56 0.85
N GLU A 70 5.29 -28.07 0.07
CA GLU A 70 5.10 -28.52 -1.31
C GLU A 70 6.34 -28.30 -2.19
N HIS A 71 6.64 -29.25 -3.06
CA HIS A 71 7.89 -29.31 -3.85
C HIS A 71 8.12 -28.18 -4.85
N HIS A 72 7.16 -27.27 -5.02
CA HIS A 72 7.36 -26.11 -5.91
C HIS A 72 8.17 -24.97 -5.26
N TRP A 73 8.35 -24.99 -3.94
CA TRP A 73 9.24 -24.05 -3.23
C TRP A 73 10.66 -24.61 -3.14
N ARG A 74 11.66 -23.75 -3.20
CA ARG A 74 13.08 -24.15 -3.11
C ARG A 74 13.90 -23.11 -2.35
N ILE A 75 14.93 -23.58 -1.67
CA ILE A 75 15.95 -22.72 -1.04
C ILE A 75 16.63 -21.88 -2.13
N GLY A 76 16.92 -20.61 -1.82
CA GLY A 76 17.46 -19.62 -2.75
C GLY A 76 16.41 -18.92 -3.60
N GLN A 77 15.15 -19.33 -3.54
CA GLN A 77 14.08 -18.68 -4.30
C GLN A 77 13.70 -17.31 -3.70
N ARG A 78 13.69 -16.28 -4.53
CA ARG A 78 13.19 -14.96 -4.12
C ARG A 78 11.67 -14.93 -4.14
N VAL A 79 11.09 -14.35 -3.08
CA VAL A 79 9.64 -14.30 -2.89
C VAL A 79 9.20 -12.95 -2.36
N PHE A 80 8.04 -12.49 -2.81
CA PHE A 80 7.20 -11.56 -2.08
C PHE A 80 6.34 -12.35 -1.09
N VAL A 81 6.15 -11.84 0.11
CA VAL A 81 5.30 -12.49 1.11
C VAL A 81 4.30 -11.49 1.67
N HIS A 82 3.02 -11.75 1.45
CA HIS A 82 1.97 -10.97 2.11
C HIS A 82 1.87 -11.39 3.58
N HIS A 83 1.91 -10.42 4.48
CA HIS A 83 1.89 -10.68 5.92
C HIS A 83 0.55 -11.23 6.43
N HIS A 84 -0.50 -11.15 5.63
CA HIS A 84 -1.81 -11.72 5.91
C HIS A 84 -2.23 -12.74 4.85
N ALA A 85 -2.94 -13.79 5.28
CA ALA A 85 -3.52 -14.78 4.37
C ALA A 85 -4.95 -15.15 4.79
N PRO A 86 -5.93 -15.11 3.87
CA PRO A 86 -7.30 -15.56 4.13
C PRO A 86 -7.41 -17.09 4.10
N CYS A 87 -8.46 -17.65 4.72
CA CYS A 87 -8.70 -19.09 4.69
C CYS A 87 -9.29 -19.61 3.36
N LEU A 88 -9.71 -18.75 2.46
CA LEU A 88 -10.36 -19.00 1.17
C LEU A 88 -11.71 -19.76 1.23
N THR A 89 -12.14 -20.23 2.40
CA THR A 89 -13.32 -21.10 2.55
C THR A 89 -14.51 -20.46 3.27
N CYS A 90 -14.29 -19.42 4.08
CA CYS A 90 -15.37 -18.76 4.83
C CYS A 90 -16.25 -17.90 3.92
N ARG A 91 -17.41 -17.46 4.46
CA ARG A 91 -18.38 -16.65 3.71
C ARG A 91 -17.78 -15.35 3.16
N ALA A 92 -16.91 -14.68 3.93
CA ALA A 92 -16.23 -13.47 3.46
C ALA A 92 -15.32 -13.76 2.25
N CYS A 93 -14.51 -14.83 2.32
CA CYS A 93 -13.65 -15.24 1.23
C CYS A 93 -14.41 -15.60 -0.06
N ARG A 94 -15.52 -16.31 0.06
CA ARG A 94 -16.37 -16.68 -1.11
C ARG A 94 -16.95 -15.45 -1.83
N ARG A 95 -17.09 -14.33 -1.13
CA ARG A 95 -17.54 -13.05 -1.68
C ARG A 95 -16.38 -12.16 -2.18
N GLY A 96 -15.12 -12.63 -2.07
CA GLY A 96 -13.95 -11.82 -2.39
C GLY A 96 -13.54 -10.79 -1.31
N GLU A 97 -14.22 -10.78 -0.16
CA GLU A 97 -13.95 -9.87 0.95
C GLU A 97 -12.86 -10.44 1.87
N PHE A 98 -11.67 -10.68 1.31
CA PHE A 98 -10.58 -11.40 1.98
C PHE A 98 -10.14 -10.74 3.29
N VAL A 99 -10.07 -9.42 3.33
CA VAL A 99 -9.67 -8.65 4.53
C VAL A 99 -10.67 -8.74 5.68
N GLN A 100 -11.88 -9.24 5.42
CA GLN A 100 -12.90 -9.51 6.43
C GLN A 100 -12.86 -10.96 6.96
N CYS A 101 -11.96 -11.79 6.43
CA CYS A 101 -11.74 -13.15 6.93
C CYS A 101 -11.01 -13.12 8.28
N ASP A 102 -11.52 -13.86 9.26
CA ASP A 102 -10.90 -13.94 10.59
C ASP A 102 -9.50 -14.56 10.56
N THR A 103 -9.26 -15.51 9.64
CA THR A 103 -7.91 -16.05 9.43
C THR A 103 -6.96 -14.96 8.90
N TRP A 104 -7.38 -14.16 7.94
CA TRP A 104 -6.62 -13.01 7.44
C TRP A 104 -6.25 -12.06 8.58
N LYS A 105 -7.21 -11.70 9.43
CA LYS A 105 -6.99 -10.77 10.56
C LYS A 105 -5.99 -11.31 11.59
N ARG A 106 -5.88 -12.63 11.75
CA ARG A 106 -4.99 -13.28 12.73
C ARG A 106 -3.66 -13.74 12.17
N SER A 107 -3.57 -14.01 10.86
CA SER A 107 -2.32 -14.47 10.24
C SER A 107 -1.25 -13.40 10.33
N ARG A 108 0.01 -13.80 10.52
CA ARG A 108 1.18 -12.93 10.68
C ARG A 108 2.42 -13.63 10.18
N LEU A 109 3.41 -12.86 9.75
CA LEU A 109 4.81 -13.28 9.70
C LEU A 109 5.39 -13.24 11.11
N VAL A 110 6.39 -14.05 11.41
CA VAL A 110 6.99 -14.14 12.75
C VAL A 110 8.50 -13.84 12.64
N PRO A 111 8.99 -12.81 13.34
CA PRO A 111 8.25 -11.89 14.24
C PRO A 111 7.55 -10.73 13.48
N GLY A 112 7.90 -10.50 12.22
CA GLY A 112 7.45 -9.44 11.32
C GLY A 112 8.44 -9.26 10.18
N GLY A 113 8.12 -8.47 9.15
CA GLY A 113 8.97 -8.33 7.96
C GLY A 113 10.23 -7.49 8.14
N MET A 114 10.31 -6.65 9.18
CA MET A 114 11.52 -5.87 9.53
C MET A 114 12.45 -6.66 10.46
N ALA A 115 12.89 -7.83 10.01
CA ALA A 115 13.80 -8.74 10.69
C ALA A 115 14.78 -9.36 9.70
N GLU A 116 16.01 -9.70 10.12
CA GLU A 116 16.97 -10.39 9.23
C GLU A 116 16.40 -11.67 8.65
N TYR A 117 15.62 -12.38 9.46
CA TYR A 117 14.87 -13.58 9.06
C TYR A 117 13.46 -13.50 9.60
N PHE A 118 12.51 -13.99 8.82
CA PHE A 118 11.12 -14.10 9.26
C PHE A 118 10.52 -15.44 8.81
N LEU A 119 9.75 -16.04 9.70
CA LEU A 119 8.99 -17.25 9.39
C LEU A 119 7.74 -16.89 8.61
N VAL A 120 7.50 -17.64 7.56
CA VAL A 120 6.29 -17.62 6.75
C VAL A 120 5.45 -18.85 7.10
N PRO A 121 4.36 -18.71 7.86
CA PRO A 121 3.50 -19.83 8.21
C PRO A 121 2.82 -20.45 6.99
N ASP A 122 2.49 -21.74 7.06
CA ASP A 122 1.83 -22.54 6.02
C ASP A 122 0.71 -21.78 5.28
N GLY A 123 -0.18 -21.12 6.01
CA GLY A 123 -1.29 -20.36 5.42
C GLY A 123 -0.82 -19.21 4.52
N ASN A 124 0.18 -18.45 4.96
CA ASN A 124 0.77 -17.37 4.16
C ASN A 124 1.55 -17.93 2.98
N LEU A 125 2.34 -18.99 3.20
CA LEU A 125 3.14 -19.62 2.16
C LEU A 125 2.30 -20.13 0.99
N ARG A 126 1.20 -20.82 1.29
CA ARG A 126 0.31 -21.41 0.26
C ARG A 126 -0.63 -20.42 -0.42
N VAL A 127 -1.06 -19.39 0.31
CA VAL A 127 -2.17 -18.53 -0.17
C VAL A 127 -1.67 -17.26 -0.81
N ASP A 128 -0.70 -16.59 -0.21
CA ASP A 128 -0.30 -15.25 -0.65
C ASP A 128 1.22 -14.99 -0.52
N THR A 129 2.03 -16.00 -0.81
CA THR A 129 3.45 -15.89 -1.14
C THR A 129 3.61 -16.05 -2.64
N LEU A 130 4.36 -15.16 -3.28
CA LEU A 130 4.53 -15.15 -4.73
C LEU A 130 6.02 -15.23 -5.09
N PRO A 131 6.41 -16.15 -5.99
CA PRO A 131 7.77 -16.18 -6.51
C PRO A 131 8.04 -14.91 -7.31
N LEU A 132 9.17 -14.27 -7.07
CA LEU A 132 9.59 -13.12 -7.85
C LEU A 132 10.34 -13.58 -9.11
N PRO A 133 9.99 -13.05 -10.30
CA PRO A 133 10.78 -13.25 -11.51
C PRO A 133 12.21 -12.72 -11.32
N ASP A 134 13.20 -13.37 -11.95
CA ASP A 134 14.60 -12.96 -11.88
C ASP A 134 14.83 -11.54 -12.42
N SER A 135 14.01 -11.14 -13.38
CA SER A 135 14.03 -9.79 -13.97
C SER A 135 13.50 -8.69 -13.05
N LEU A 136 12.77 -9.05 -11.98
CA LEU A 136 12.20 -8.07 -11.05
C LEU A 136 13.16 -7.87 -9.85
N GLY A 137 13.63 -6.63 -9.65
CA GLY A 137 14.47 -6.28 -8.50
C GLY A 137 13.71 -6.32 -7.17
N ASP A 138 14.43 -6.43 -6.06
CA ASP A 138 13.86 -6.52 -4.71
C ASP A 138 13.08 -5.25 -4.33
N ASP A 139 13.53 -4.07 -4.77
CA ASP A 139 12.81 -2.81 -4.59
C ASP A 139 11.41 -2.81 -5.22
N ALA A 140 11.32 -3.35 -6.43
CA ALA A 140 10.03 -3.47 -7.12
C ALA A 140 9.17 -4.55 -6.47
N GLY A 141 9.77 -5.65 -6.01
CA GLY A 141 9.08 -6.69 -5.24
C GLY A 141 8.45 -6.14 -3.95
N ALA A 142 9.14 -5.23 -3.24
CA ALA A 142 8.60 -4.56 -2.05
C ALA A 142 7.41 -3.60 -2.34
N LEU A 143 7.12 -3.34 -3.62
CA LEU A 143 5.94 -2.57 -4.03
C LEU A 143 4.72 -3.45 -4.31
N VAL A 144 4.81 -4.77 -4.24
CA VAL A 144 3.66 -5.67 -4.56
C VAL A 144 2.49 -5.37 -3.62
N GLU A 145 2.71 -5.32 -2.31
CA GLU A 145 1.62 -5.06 -1.34
C GLU A 145 0.99 -3.67 -1.52
N PRO A 146 1.75 -2.55 -1.52
CA PRO A 146 1.13 -1.24 -1.71
C PRO A 146 0.45 -1.09 -3.07
N LEU A 147 1.00 -1.66 -4.15
CA LEU A 147 0.35 -1.64 -5.45
C LEU A 147 -0.93 -2.48 -5.47
N ALA A 148 -0.96 -3.62 -4.77
CA ALA A 148 -2.16 -4.44 -4.61
C ALA A 148 -3.29 -3.69 -3.90
N CYS A 149 -2.97 -2.84 -2.91
CA CYS A 149 -3.95 -1.95 -2.28
C CYS A 149 -4.55 -0.96 -3.29
N VAL A 150 -3.74 -0.42 -4.21
CA VAL A 150 -4.21 0.49 -5.27
C VAL A 150 -5.04 -0.25 -6.31
N VAL A 151 -4.64 -1.45 -6.74
CA VAL A 151 -5.44 -2.31 -7.63
C VAL A 151 -6.83 -2.53 -7.05
N LYS A 152 -6.91 -2.96 -5.79
CA LYS A 152 -8.19 -3.15 -5.10
C LYS A 152 -9.01 -1.88 -5.01
N SER A 153 -8.37 -0.75 -4.72
CA SER A 153 -9.02 0.56 -4.65
C SER A 153 -9.73 0.92 -5.96
N LEU A 154 -9.04 0.77 -7.09
CA LEU A 154 -9.60 1.05 -8.41
C LEU A 154 -10.70 0.04 -8.78
N HIS A 155 -10.56 -1.24 -8.46
CA HIS A 155 -11.67 -2.20 -8.62
C HIS A 155 -12.91 -1.80 -7.82
N ARG A 156 -12.75 -1.25 -6.61
CA ARG A 156 -13.88 -0.76 -5.81
C ARG A 156 -14.46 0.55 -6.32
N ALA A 157 -13.66 1.37 -7.00
CA ALA A 157 -14.12 2.59 -7.64
C ALA A 157 -15.09 2.34 -8.79
N GLY A 158 -14.93 1.22 -9.48
CA GLY A 158 -15.65 0.88 -10.70
C GLY A 158 -14.77 0.92 -11.93
N ASP A 159 -15.38 1.08 -13.10
CA ASP A 159 -14.63 1.17 -14.36
C ASP A 159 -13.93 2.54 -14.46
N VAL A 160 -12.62 2.49 -14.62
CA VAL A 160 -11.74 3.67 -14.75
C VAL A 160 -11.60 4.10 -16.22
N THR A 161 -11.90 3.20 -17.16
CA THR A 161 -11.77 3.46 -18.58
C THR A 161 -12.65 4.64 -19.00
N ASP A 162 -12.04 5.60 -19.68
CA ASP A 162 -12.69 6.84 -20.14
C ASP A 162 -13.31 7.71 -19.02
N ALA A 163 -12.99 7.45 -17.76
CA ALA A 163 -13.45 8.25 -16.62
C ALA A 163 -12.51 9.41 -16.30
N SER A 164 -13.07 10.48 -15.73
CA SER A 164 -12.28 11.51 -15.02
C SER A 164 -11.99 11.05 -13.60
N VAL A 165 -10.70 11.00 -13.23
CA VAL A 165 -10.23 10.52 -11.93
C VAL A 165 -9.52 11.62 -11.19
N LEU A 166 -10.00 11.99 -10.01
CA LEU A 166 -9.31 12.90 -9.09
C LEU A 166 -8.61 12.09 -7.99
N ILE A 167 -7.33 12.38 -7.77
CA ILE A 167 -6.52 11.78 -6.71
C ILE A 167 -6.12 12.86 -5.72
N ILE A 168 -6.61 12.78 -4.49
CA ILE A 168 -6.29 13.70 -3.39
C ILE A 168 -5.23 13.04 -2.51
N GLY A 169 -4.08 13.72 -2.34
CA GLY A 169 -2.92 13.21 -1.62
C GLY A 169 -1.97 12.40 -2.52
N LEU A 170 -0.79 12.97 -2.82
CA LEU A 170 0.18 12.46 -3.79
C LEU A 170 1.44 11.88 -3.11
N GLY A 171 1.26 11.23 -1.95
CA GLY A 171 2.25 10.30 -1.41
C GLY A 171 2.38 9.07 -2.30
N VAL A 172 3.09 8.04 -1.82
CA VAL A 172 3.33 6.81 -2.59
C VAL A 172 2.03 6.22 -3.17
N MET A 173 0.96 6.16 -2.36
CA MET A 173 -0.31 5.57 -2.79
C MET A 173 -0.99 6.41 -3.88
N GLY A 174 -1.02 7.74 -3.73
CA GLY A 174 -1.58 8.62 -4.76
C GLY A 174 -0.81 8.57 -6.08
N LEU A 175 0.52 8.54 -6.03
CA LEU A 175 1.34 8.41 -7.24
C LEU A 175 1.13 7.05 -7.95
N LEU A 176 0.95 5.97 -7.18
CA LEU A 176 0.58 4.65 -7.74
C LEU A 176 -0.82 4.69 -8.37
N HIS A 177 -1.78 5.42 -7.78
CA HIS A 177 -3.10 5.63 -8.42
C HIS A 177 -2.98 6.41 -9.73
N VAL A 178 -2.14 7.44 -9.83
CA VAL A 178 -1.89 8.17 -11.08
C VAL A 178 -1.38 7.22 -12.17
N LEU A 179 -0.38 6.39 -11.85
CA LEU A 179 0.18 5.42 -12.78
C LEU A 179 -0.87 4.40 -13.26
N LEU A 180 -1.67 3.84 -12.34
CA LEU A 180 -2.68 2.86 -12.71
C LEU A 180 -3.90 3.48 -13.40
N ALA A 181 -4.34 4.68 -13.02
CA ALA A 181 -5.40 5.38 -13.75
C ALA A 181 -4.98 5.63 -15.22
N ARG A 182 -3.72 6.01 -15.45
CA ARG A 182 -3.19 6.14 -16.82
C ARG A 182 -3.13 4.80 -17.54
N HIS A 183 -2.68 3.75 -16.89
CA HIS A 183 -2.62 2.40 -17.45
C HIS A 183 -4.01 1.86 -17.84
N PHE A 184 -5.02 2.11 -17.03
CA PHE A 184 -6.41 1.72 -17.30
C PHE A 184 -7.18 2.72 -18.18
N ALA A 185 -6.47 3.57 -18.90
CA ALA A 185 -7.02 4.50 -19.88
C ALA A 185 -8.09 5.47 -19.32
N ALA A 186 -7.87 6.00 -18.13
CA ALA A 186 -8.66 7.14 -17.65
C ALA A 186 -8.58 8.30 -18.68
N ARG A 187 -9.74 8.91 -18.97
CA ARG A 187 -9.83 10.04 -19.90
C ARG A 187 -9.06 11.25 -19.39
N GLN A 188 -9.19 11.54 -18.10
CA GLN A 188 -8.53 12.67 -17.45
C GLN A 188 -8.12 12.32 -16.03
N ILE A 189 -6.88 12.64 -15.67
CA ILE A 189 -6.33 12.43 -14.33
C ILE A 189 -6.03 13.78 -13.69
N LEU A 190 -6.80 14.10 -12.64
CA LEU A 190 -6.58 15.27 -11.79
C LEU A 190 -5.86 14.79 -10.52
N ALA A 191 -4.88 15.55 -10.06
CA ALA A 191 -4.06 15.20 -8.91
C ALA A 191 -3.86 16.40 -8.00
N ALA A 192 -4.16 16.28 -6.71
CA ALA A 192 -4.09 17.37 -5.73
C ALA A 192 -3.24 17.01 -4.51
N ASP A 193 -2.33 17.88 -4.10
CA ASP A 193 -1.54 17.75 -2.87
C ASP A 193 -1.15 19.13 -2.32
N LEU A 194 -0.87 19.19 -1.02
CA LEU A 194 -0.34 20.38 -0.33
C LEU A 194 1.17 20.59 -0.56
N ILE A 195 1.87 19.59 -1.09
CA ILE A 195 3.33 19.60 -1.26
C ILE A 195 3.66 19.78 -2.74
N PRO A 196 4.17 20.96 -3.18
CA PRO A 196 4.42 21.25 -4.59
C PRO A 196 5.33 20.23 -5.30
N ALA A 197 6.34 19.70 -4.60
CA ALA A 197 7.23 18.70 -5.17
C ALA A 197 6.50 17.39 -5.54
N ARG A 198 5.47 17.00 -4.80
CA ARG A 198 4.61 15.84 -5.12
C ARG A 198 3.72 16.13 -6.32
N CYS A 199 3.24 17.37 -6.44
CA CYS A 199 2.50 17.84 -7.61
C CYS A 199 3.35 17.73 -8.89
N VAL A 200 4.60 18.19 -8.86
CA VAL A 200 5.54 18.07 -9.98
C VAL A 200 5.73 16.59 -10.36
N ARG A 201 5.90 15.72 -9.37
CA ARG A 201 6.07 14.27 -9.60
C ARG A 201 4.83 13.63 -10.21
N ALA A 202 3.63 13.97 -9.73
CA ALA A 202 2.38 13.46 -10.29
C ALA A 202 2.22 13.84 -11.77
N ARG A 203 2.58 15.06 -12.15
CA ARG A 203 2.60 15.51 -13.56
C ARG A 203 3.56 14.67 -14.40
N ALA A 204 4.77 14.42 -13.90
CA ALA A 204 5.76 13.60 -14.58
C ALA A 204 5.32 12.12 -14.74
N LEU A 205 4.44 11.64 -13.86
CA LEU A 205 3.88 10.28 -13.90
C LEU A 205 2.56 10.17 -14.67
N GLY A 206 2.08 11.28 -15.27
CA GLY A 206 0.97 11.25 -16.20
C GLY A 206 -0.33 11.88 -15.69
N ALA A 207 -0.32 12.69 -14.61
CA ALA A 207 -1.47 13.51 -14.26
C ALA A 207 -1.65 14.65 -15.30
N ASP A 208 -2.86 14.82 -15.82
CA ASP A 208 -3.18 15.83 -16.84
C ASP A 208 -3.34 17.22 -16.19
N VAL A 209 -4.02 17.25 -15.04
CA VAL A 209 -4.24 18.47 -14.25
C VAL A 209 -3.65 18.26 -12.86
N VAL A 210 -2.80 19.19 -12.43
CA VAL A 210 -2.19 19.14 -11.10
C VAL A 210 -2.57 20.39 -10.33
N ILE A 211 -3.12 20.17 -9.14
CA ILE A 211 -3.69 21.18 -8.26
C ILE A 211 -2.81 21.29 -7.01
N ASP A 212 -2.24 22.48 -6.80
CA ASP A 212 -1.60 22.82 -5.52
C ASP A 212 -2.70 23.18 -4.50
N ALA A 213 -3.01 22.25 -3.62
CA ALA A 213 -4.06 22.41 -2.62
C ALA A 213 -3.72 23.44 -1.53
N GLY A 214 -2.47 23.92 -1.47
CA GLY A 214 -2.05 25.05 -0.63
C GLY A 214 -2.39 26.40 -1.23
N ASN A 215 -2.71 26.47 -2.54
CA ASN A 215 -2.93 27.70 -3.29
C ASN A 215 -4.29 27.68 -4.02
N GLY A 216 -5.36 28.03 -3.31
CA GLY A 216 -6.69 28.19 -3.87
C GLY A 216 -7.67 27.06 -3.57
N ASP A 217 -8.87 27.17 -4.07
CA ASP A 217 -9.96 26.21 -3.86
C ASP A 217 -9.80 25.01 -4.79
N VAL A 218 -9.54 23.84 -4.21
CA VAL A 218 -9.39 22.58 -4.97
C VAL A 218 -10.67 22.22 -5.72
N ARG A 219 -11.84 22.39 -5.10
CA ARG A 219 -13.12 22.08 -5.71
C ARG A 219 -13.36 22.95 -6.94
N GLU A 220 -13.12 24.27 -6.84
CA GLU A 220 -13.28 25.20 -7.95
C GLU A 220 -12.38 24.83 -9.13
N GLN A 221 -11.11 24.47 -8.86
CA GLN A 221 -10.17 24.03 -9.88
C GLN A 221 -10.58 22.71 -10.53
N VAL A 222 -11.10 21.73 -9.75
CA VAL A 222 -11.64 20.47 -10.26
C VAL A 222 -12.84 20.73 -11.17
N LEU A 223 -13.81 21.54 -10.72
CA LEU A 223 -14.98 21.88 -11.53
C LEU A 223 -14.59 22.59 -12.83
N SER A 224 -13.66 23.55 -12.76
CA SER A 224 -13.14 24.23 -13.96
C SER A 224 -12.52 23.26 -14.95
N ALA A 225 -11.71 22.30 -14.47
CA ALA A 225 -11.03 21.32 -15.31
C ALA A 225 -11.96 20.25 -15.90
N THR A 226 -13.14 20.05 -15.30
CA THR A 226 -14.13 19.03 -15.69
C THR A 226 -15.38 19.65 -16.33
N GLY A 227 -15.32 20.91 -16.76
CA GLY A 227 -16.46 21.58 -17.37
C GLY A 227 -17.67 21.84 -16.46
N GLY A 228 -17.46 21.80 -15.15
CA GLY A 228 -18.49 22.04 -14.12
C GLY A 228 -19.06 20.74 -13.51
N ASP A 229 -18.77 19.57 -14.08
CA ASP A 229 -19.39 18.29 -13.66
C ASP A 229 -18.76 17.69 -12.40
N GLY A 230 -17.47 17.93 -12.17
CA GLY A 230 -16.67 17.23 -11.16
C GLY A 230 -16.02 15.94 -11.69
N ALA A 231 -15.33 15.19 -10.84
CA ALA A 231 -14.66 13.95 -11.21
C ALA A 231 -15.56 12.73 -10.99
N GLU A 232 -15.60 11.82 -11.96
CA GLU A 232 -16.42 10.58 -11.91
C GLU A 232 -15.91 9.60 -10.84
N ILE A 233 -14.60 9.58 -10.63
CA ILE A 233 -13.96 8.81 -9.56
C ILE A 233 -13.07 9.75 -8.75
N VAL A 234 -13.21 9.72 -7.42
CA VAL A 234 -12.37 10.51 -6.52
C VAL A 234 -11.71 9.58 -5.49
N ILE A 235 -10.38 9.58 -5.43
CA ILE A 235 -9.62 8.84 -4.42
C ILE A 235 -9.26 9.79 -3.29
N ALA A 236 -9.89 9.60 -2.11
CA ALA A 236 -9.55 10.32 -0.88
C ALA A 236 -8.40 9.58 -0.18
N GLY A 237 -7.15 10.00 -0.45
CA GLY A 237 -5.93 9.37 0.07
C GLY A 237 -5.62 9.68 1.52
N PRO A 238 -5.68 10.96 2.00
CA PRO A 238 -5.36 11.29 3.39
C PRO A 238 -6.34 10.70 4.42
N ALA A 239 -5.81 10.35 5.61
CA ALA A 239 -6.56 9.74 6.72
C ALA A 239 -7.36 10.79 7.53
N THR A 240 -7.98 11.77 6.88
CA THR A 240 -8.73 12.86 7.52
C THR A 240 -10.16 12.94 7.02
N VAL A 241 -11.06 13.43 7.88
CA VAL A 241 -12.47 13.69 7.49
C VAL A 241 -12.54 14.76 6.42
N ASP A 242 -11.75 15.82 6.54
CA ASP A 242 -11.72 16.94 5.59
C ASP A 242 -11.40 16.48 4.15
N ALA A 243 -10.48 15.49 4.02
CA ALA A 243 -10.17 14.93 2.70
C ALA A 243 -11.35 14.17 2.09
N ILE A 244 -12.15 13.48 2.91
CA ILE A 244 -13.34 12.76 2.47
C ILE A 244 -14.45 13.76 2.10
N GLU A 245 -14.63 14.80 2.90
CA GLU A 245 -15.61 15.87 2.64
C GLU A 245 -15.26 16.63 1.36
N LEU A 246 -13.99 17.01 1.19
CA LEU A 246 -13.50 17.59 -0.06
C LEU A 246 -13.76 16.67 -1.26
N ALA A 247 -13.46 15.39 -1.14
CA ALA A 247 -13.68 14.41 -2.20
C ALA A 247 -15.15 14.32 -2.61
N LEU A 248 -16.07 14.33 -1.64
CA LEU A 248 -17.52 14.33 -1.89
C LEU A 248 -17.99 15.61 -2.63
N THR A 249 -17.39 16.76 -2.33
CA THR A 249 -17.73 18.01 -3.03
C THR A 249 -17.20 18.06 -4.46
N CYS A 250 -16.06 17.38 -4.73
CA CYS A 250 -15.41 17.31 -6.04
C CYS A 250 -15.98 16.22 -6.96
N ALA A 251 -16.77 15.28 -6.42
CA ALA A 251 -17.32 14.18 -7.19
C ALA A 251 -18.39 14.65 -8.18
N ALA A 252 -18.46 14.03 -9.34
CA ALA A 252 -19.54 14.24 -10.31
C ALA A 252 -20.86 13.61 -9.81
N ARG A 253 -21.99 13.95 -10.45
CA ARG A 253 -23.25 13.24 -10.24
C ARG A 253 -23.10 11.77 -10.68
N GLY A 254 -23.58 10.82 -9.89
CA GLY A 254 -23.36 9.39 -10.08
C GLY A 254 -21.92 8.92 -9.76
N GLY A 255 -21.05 9.84 -9.32
CA GLY A 255 -19.65 9.56 -9.08
C GLY A 255 -19.36 8.69 -7.86
N THR A 256 -18.15 8.13 -7.83
CA THR A 256 -17.67 7.29 -6.73
C THR A 256 -16.53 7.96 -5.99
N VAL A 257 -16.66 8.10 -4.68
CA VAL A 257 -15.58 8.50 -3.77
C VAL A 257 -15.03 7.26 -3.08
N VAL A 258 -13.74 7.00 -3.22
CA VAL A 258 -13.04 5.93 -2.51
C VAL A 258 -12.36 6.51 -1.28
N GLN A 259 -12.81 6.11 -0.10
CA GLN A 259 -12.07 6.32 1.14
C GLN A 259 -10.92 5.32 1.20
N PHE A 260 -9.70 5.78 0.93
CA PHE A 260 -8.53 4.90 0.83
C PHE A 260 -7.84 4.64 2.17
N MET A 261 -7.80 5.63 3.06
CA MET A 261 -7.21 5.49 4.40
C MET A 261 -8.28 5.57 5.49
N GLY A 262 -8.05 4.83 6.59
CA GLY A 262 -8.90 4.90 7.78
C GLY A 262 -8.64 6.17 8.58
N THR A 263 -9.72 6.82 9.04
CA THR A 263 -9.66 7.94 9.99
C THR A 263 -9.57 7.45 11.44
N GLU A 264 -9.35 8.35 12.37
CA GLU A 264 -9.38 8.03 13.81
C GLU A 264 -10.70 7.39 14.23
N PRO A 265 -10.71 6.51 15.26
CA PRO A 265 -11.90 5.73 15.64
C PRO A 265 -13.13 6.56 15.99
N ASN A 266 -12.94 7.77 16.51
CA ASN A 266 -14.03 8.67 16.93
C ASN A 266 -14.39 9.72 15.87
N ALA A 267 -13.69 9.72 14.73
CA ALA A 267 -13.99 10.64 13.63
C ALA A 267 -15.42 10.42 13.11
N ARG A 268 -16.07 11.49 12.74
CA ARG A 268 -17.43 11.47 12.18
C ARG A 268 -17.46 12.30 10.91
N LEU A 269 -18.06 11.76 9.87
CA LEU A 269 -18.31 12.44 8.61
C LEU A 269 -19.67 13.13 8.67
N SER A 270 -19.71 14.43 8.36
CA SER A 270 -20.96 15.15 8.15
C SER A 270 -21.37 15.02 6.69
N LEU A 271 -22.51 14.41 6.44
CA LEU A 271 -23.00 14.13 5.10
C LEU A 271 -24.37 14.79 4.89
N SER A 272 -24.50 15.68 3.88
CA SER A 272 -25.79 16.13 3.38
C SER A 272 -26.50 14.95 2.71
N THR A 273 -27.48 14.37 3.39
CA THR A 273 -28.23 13.23 2.85
C THR A 273 -29.05 13.61 1.61
N HIS A 274 -29.48 14.87 1.52
CA HIS A 274 -30.15 15.41 0.33
C HIS A 274 -29.20 15.38 -0.88
N ASP A 275 -28.03 15.99 -0.77
CA ASP A 275 -27.06 16.04 -1.89
C ASP A 275 -26.56 14.63 -2.24
N TYR A 276 -26.27 13.82 -1.23
CA TYR A 276 -25.83 12.45 -1.42
C TYR A 276 -26.85 11.65 -2.24
N TYR A 277 -28.14 11.76 -1.91
CA TYR A 277 -29.23 11.06 -2.58
C TYR A 277 -29.47 11.58 -4.00
N PHE A 278 -29.66 12.89 -4.19
CA PHE A 278 -30.01 13.45 -5.50
C PHE A 278 -28.83 13.53 -6.48
N ARG A 279 -27.62 13.44 -6.00
CA ARG A 279 -26.43 13.28 -6.86
C ARG A 279 -26.06 11.81 -7.07
N GLU A 280 -26.76 10.87 -6.48
CA GLU A 280 -26.50 9.41 -6.54
C GLU A 280 -25.03 9.05 -6.26
N LEU A 281 -24.42 9.71 -5.26
CA LEU A 281 -23.01 9.50 -4.92
C LEU A 281 -22.79 8.11 -4.30
N ARG A 282 -21.65 7.52 -4.58
CA ARG A 282 -21.17 6.31 -3.95
C ARG A 282 -19.96 6.63 -3.08
N LEU A 283 -20.01 6.29 -1.81
CA LEU A 283 -18.86 6.35 -0.90
C LEU A 283 -18.45 4.91 -0.55
N VAL A 284 -17.28 4.50 -0.99
CA VAL A 284 -16.80 3.12 -0.83
C VAL A 284 -15.46 3.09 -0.10
N PRO A 285 -15.29 2.28 0.96
CA PRO A 285 -13.99 2.12 1.61
C PRO A 285 -13.13 1.10 0.87
N SER A 286 -11.81 1.30 0.87
CA SER A 286 -10.84 0.32 0.40
C SER A 286 -9.75 0.11 1.45
N TYR A 287 -9.79 -1.02 2.15
CA TYR A 287 -8.85 -1.38 3.21
C TYR A 287 -7.99 -2.56 2.77
N SER A 288 -6.65 -2.37 2.75
CA SER A 288 -5.66 -3.40 2.46
C SER A 288 -5.96 -4.19 1.16
N CYS A 289 -5.39 -5.36 0.98
CA CYS A 289 -5.51 -6.18 -0.23
C CYS A 289 -5.66 -7.67 0.08
N GLY A 290 -5.82 -8.47 -0.95
CA GLY A 290 -5.90 -9.91 -0.86
C GLY A 290 -5.18 -10.61 -2.02
N PRO A 291 -5.23 -11.96 -2.08
CA PRO A 291 -4.41 -12.76 -2.99
C PRO A 291 -4.65 -12.49 -4.49
N ARG A 292 -5.81 -11.96 -4.86
CA ARG A 292 -6.09 -11.57 -6.25
C ARG A 292 -5.38 -10.27 -6.60
N ASP A 293 -5.37 -9.35 -5.64
CA ASP A 293 -4.79 -8.02 -5.83
C ASP A 293 -3.27 -8.08 -5.87
N THR A 294 -2.64 -8.92 -5.01
CA THR A 294 -1.18 -9.12 -4.98
C THR A 294 -0.66 -9.75 -6.28
N ARG A 295 -1.39 -10.73 -6.85
CA ARG A 295 -1.04 -11.32 -8.14
C ARG A 295 -1.11 -10.30 -9.28
N ALA A 296 -2.20 -9.52 -9.35
CA ALA A 296 -2.34 -8.45 -10.34
C ALA A 296 -1.25 -7.38 -10.20
N ALA A 297 -0.89 -7.02 -8.96
CA ALA A 297 0.20 -6.08 -8.70
C ALA A 297 1.55 -6.62 -9.18
N LEU A 298 1.84 -7.90 -8.93
CA LEU A 298 3.08 -8.53 -9.42
C LEU A 298 3.13 -8.56 -10.95
N GLU A 299 2.02 -8.82 -11.62
CA GLU A 299 1.92 -8.77 -13.08
C GLU A 299 2.21 -7.36 -13.63
N LEU A 300 1.62 -6.31 -13.02
CA LEU A 300 1.84 -4.92 -13.39
C LEU A 300 3.31 -4.48 -13.20
N LEU A 301 3.94 -4.92 -12.10
CA LEU A 301 5.37 -4.67 -11.84
C LEU A 301 6.25 -5.42 -12.84
N SER A 302 5.97 -6.69 -13.10
CA SER A 302 6.72 -7.52 -14.05
C SER A 302 6.57 -7.03 -15.48
N GLY A 303 5.41 -6.47 -15.85
CA GLY A 303 5.13 -5.83 -17.12
C GLY A 303 5.72 -4.42 -17.27
N GLY A 304 6.37 -3.89 -16.23
CA GLY A 304 7.00 -2.56 -16.25
C GLY A 304 6.04 -1.37 -16.21
N VAL A 305 4.75 -1.59 -15.95
CA VAL A 305 3.74 -0.52 -15.77
C VAL A 305 4.13 0.36 -14.57
N VAL A 306 4.53 -0.27 -13.48
CA VAL A 306 5.09 0.41 -12.32
C VAL A 306 6.54 -0.05 -12.14
N ARG A 307 7.44 0.91 -11.95
CA ARG A 307 8.87 0.68 -11.66
C ARG A 307 9.23 1.28 -10.31
N ALA A 308 10.17 0.67 -9.60
CA ALA A 308 10.63 1.18 -8.30
C ALA A 308 11.05 2.65 -8.39
N ALA A 309 11.75 3.05 -9.46
CA ALA A 309 12.21 4.42 -9.69
C ALA A 309 11.06 5.48 -9.75
N HIS A 310 9.82 5.06 -9.98
CA HIS A 310 8.69 5.99 -9.95
C HIS A 310 8.40 6.51 -8.53
N VAL A 311 8.62 5.69 -7.50
CA VAL A 311 8.18 6.00 -6.14
C VAL A 311 9.21 5.75 -5.04
N VAL A 312 10.18 4.84 -5.21
CA VAL A 312 11.22 4.59 -4.19
C VAL A 312 12.22 5.73 -4.19
N THR A 313 12.34 6.42 -3.04
CA THR A 313 13.20 7.59 -2.88
C THR A 313 14.32 7.37 -1.88
N HIS A 314 14.10 6.52 -0.87
CA HIS A 314 15.07 6.30 0.21
C HIS A 314 15.26 4.82 0.49
N ARG A 315 16.51 4.46 0.85
CA ARG A 315 16.90 3.09 1.21
C ARG A 315 17.83 3.16 2.41
N PHE A 316 17.57 2.31 3.39
CA PHE A 316 18.35 2.21 4.61
C PHE A 316 18.65 0.75 4.92
N PRO A 317 19.82 0.40 5.46
CA PRO A 317 20.05 -0.94 5.99
C PRO A 317 19.15 -1.19 7.22
N LEU A 318 18.86 -2.46 7.53
CA LEU A 318 18.02 -2.84 8.68
C LEU A 318 18.52 -2.21 10.00
N ALA A 319 19.83 -2.12 10.19
CA ALA A 319 20.42 -1.48 11.36
C ALA A 319 20.02 0.00 11.54
N GLN A 320 19.54 0.65 10.47
CA GLN A 320 19.07 2.04 10.47
C GLN A 320 17.54 2.15 10.32
N ALA A 321 16.78 1.10 10.63
CA ALA A 321 15.33 1.11 10.47
C ALA A 321 14.63 2.22 11.27
N GLY A 322 15.20 2.67 12.38
CA GLY A 322 14.70 3.83 13.15
C GLY A 322 14.81 5.14 12.37
N GLU A 323 15.92 5.35 11.67
CA GLU A 323 16.11 6.51 10.79
C GLU A 323 15.20 6.41 9.55
N ALA A 324 15.12 5.23 8.94
CA ALA A 324 14.21 4.97 7.83
C ALA A 324 12.76 5.31 8.19
N TYR A 325 12.33 4.93 9.39
CA TYR A 325 11.00 5.22 9.91
C TYR A 325 10.77 6.73 10.08
N ARG A 326 11.75 7.44 10.67
CA ARG A 326 11.68 8.89 10.86
C ARG A 326 11.59 9.62 9.51
N VAL A 327 12.42 9.23 8.54
CA VAL A 327 12.36 9.79 7.18
C VAL A 327 11.00 9.53 6.53
N ALA A 328 10.45 8.32 6.65
CA ALA A 328 9.13 8.01 6.11
C ALA A 328 8.00 8.81 6.78
N ALA A 329 8.15 9.16 8.06
CA ALA A 329 7.15 9.87 8.85
C ALA A 329 7.20 11.39 8.65
N GLU A 330 8.39 11.98 8.58
CA GLU A 330 8.60 13.43 8.76
C GLU A 330 9.17 14.13 7.51
N ASP A 331 9.92 13.41 6.65
CA ASP A 331 10.51 14.01 5.46
C ASP A 331 9.48 14.14 4.34
N LYS A 332 9.09 15.38 4.03
CA LYS A 332 8.13 15.69 2.97
C LYS A 332 8.62 15.30 1.57
N SER A 333 9.93 15.15 1.38
CA SER A 333 10.53 14.68 0.12
C SER A 333 10.46 13.17 -0.05
N ALA A 334 10.29 12.42 1.04
CA ALA A 334 10.15 10.98 1.01
C ALA A 334 8.80 10.57 0.40
N ILE A 335 8.86 9.66 -0.57
CA ILE A 335 7.69 9.05 -1.19
C ILE A 335 7.56 7.61 -0.72
N LYS A 336 8.56 6.76 -1.01
CA LYS A 336 8.64 5.40 -0.48
C LYS A 336 10.04 5.16 0.08
N THR A 337 10.06 4.75 1.34
CA THR A 337 11.28 4.37 2.05
C THR A 337 11.32 2.85 2.18
N LEU A 338 12.46 2.26 1.83
CA LEU A 338 12.72 0.83 1.96
C LEU A 338 13.79 0.58 3.02
N VAL A 339 13.62 -0.50 3.76
CA VAL A 339 14.65 -1.10 4.60
C VAL A 339 15.21 -2.33 3.87
N ILE A 340 16.54 -2.36 3.71
CA ILE A 340 17.25 -3.37 2.94
C ILE A 340 17.92 -4.36 3.90
N GLY A 341 17.74 -5.65 3.65
CA GLY A 341 18.36 -6.73 4.41
C GLY A 341 19.89 -6.77 4.23
N GLU A 342 20.62 -7.24 5.23
CA GLU A 342 22.07 -7.44 5.14
C GLU A 342 22.39 -8.49 4.05
N GLY A 343 23.37 -8.19 3.18
CA GLY A 343 23.73 -9.04 2.04
C GLY A 343 22.95 -8.76 0.74
N SER A 344 22.02 -7.83 0.73
CA SER A 344 21.48 -7.27 -0.51
C SER A 344 22.36 -6.09 -0.93
N PRO A 345 22.83 -6.00 -2.20
CA PRO A 345 23.57 -4.83 -2.65
C PRO A 345 22.65 -3.62 -2.58
N LEU A 346 23.11 -2.54 -1.95
CA LEU A 346 22.49 -1.23 -2.14
C LEU A 346 22.68 -0.85 -3.62
N PRO A 347 21.64 -0.50 -4.36
CA PRO A 347 21.81 -0.02 -5.72
C PRO A 347 22.65 1.27 -5.70
N ASN A 348 23.65 1.32 -6.62
CA ASN A 348 24.52 2.50 -6.83
C ASN A 348 23.72 3.74 -7.22
#